data_692cf8f4bf2fb7dcaaebbbda85a7163a
#
_entry.id   692cf8f4bf2fb7dcaaebbbda85a7163a
#
_cell.length_a   1.000
_cell.length_b   1.000
_cell.length_c   1.000
_cell.angle_alpha   90.00
_cell.angle_beta   90.00
_cell.angle_gamma   90.00
#
_symmetry.space_group_name_H-M   'P 1'
#
loop_
_entity.id
_entity.type
_entity.pdbx_description
1 polymer ?
#
loop_
_entity_poly.entity_id
_entity_poly.type
_entity_poly.pdbx_seq_one_letter_code
_entity_poly.pdbx_strand_id
1 'polypeptide(L)'
;MQQGGWVRYYDAGSSFGYEYADERVSSEFYPLEATVKASDNSVRSFMIHAKYAAGYGADGKLGSLSGAACAIRAISHNSQISMWKQRGAQYCGKSYADGGFVDLMFWLKYGDKANASKMQGCRSYAYTYAITVAQTDAKSVILTKTDAANLVVGSAIDVGDGSDRQNASSY
;
A
#
# COMPACT_ATOMS: atom_id res chain seq x y z
N MET A 1 -13.65 -4.76 2.12
CA MET A 1 -13.60 -5.89 3.07
C MET A 1 -12.84 -7.00 2.39
N GLN A 2 -11.93 -7.62 3.08
CA GLN A 2 -11.12 -8.73 2.61
C GLN A 2 -11.37 -9.93 3.51
N GLN A 3 -11.62 -11.10 2.94
CA GLN A 3 -11.78 -12.34 3.69
C GLN A 3 -10.46 -12.65 4.40
N GLY A 4 -10.54 -13.09 5.65
CA GLY A 4 -9.42 -13.66 6.39
C GLY A 4 -9.14 -15.09 5.92
N GLY A 5 -8.06 -15.66 6.39
CA GLY A 5 -7.70 -17.03 6.05
C GLY A 5 -6.58 -17.55 6.92
N TRP A 6 -6.06 -18.70 6.53
CA TRP A 6 -5.03 -19.43 7.23
C TRP A 6 -3.84 -19.63 6.31
N VAL A 7 -2.64 -19.51 6.84
CA VAL A 7 -1.39 -19.67 6.09
C VAL A 7 -0.51 -20.73 6.72
N ARG A 8 0.17 -21.48 5.88
CA ARG A 8 1.28 -22.34 6.25
C ARG A 8 2.50 -21.91 5.46
N TYR A 9 3.61 -21.74 6.15
CA TYR A 9 4.93 -21.69 5.54
C TYR A 9 5.48 -23.10 5.46
N TYR A 10 6.03 -23.48 4.32
CA TYR A 10 6.75 -24.73 4.16
C TYR A 10 8.16 -24.49 3.61
N ASP A 11 9.09 -25.33 4.07
CA ASP A 11 10.45 -25.41 3.57
C ASP A 11 10.79 -26.89 3.39
N ALA A 12 10.94 -27.31 2.15
CA ALA A 12 11.28 -28.68 1.76
C ALA A 12 12.75 -28.79 1.30
N GLY A 13 13.60 -27.82 1.66
CA GLY A 13 15.01 -27.77 1.31
C GLY A 13 15.26 -27.30 -0.14
N SER A 14 14.68 -27.98 -1.11
CA SER A 14 14.76 -27.57 -2.54
C SER A 14 13.69 -26.58 -2.96
N SER A 15 12.62 -26.45 -2.18
CA SER A 15 11.51 -25.52 -2.40
C SER A 15 10.97 -25.01 -1.08
N PHE A 16 10.58 -23.75 -1.07
CA PHE A 16 9.91 -23.14 0.06
C PHE A 16 8.79 -22.23 -0.44
N GLY A 17 7.79 -22.03 0.38
CA GLY A 17 6.67 -21.20 -0.02
C GLY A 17 5.62 -21.04 1.06
N TYR A 18 4.51 -20.46 0.63
CA TYR A 18 3.33 -20.28 1.45
C TYR A 18 2.15 -20.99 0.83
N GLU A 19 1.33 -21.59 1.66
CA GLU A 19 0.02 -22.09 1.32
C GLU A 19 -1.03 -21.23 2.01
N TYR A 20 -2.13 -21.00 1.34
CA TYR A 20 -3.25 -20.25 1.86
C TYR A 20 -4.52 -21.09 1.78
N ALA A 21 -5.31 -21.04 2.82
CA ALA A 21 -6.61 -21.72 2.89
C ALA A 21 -7.65 -20.83 3.58
N ASP A 22 -8.91 -20.96 3.17
CA ASP A 22 -10.02 -20.19 3.76
C ASP A 22 -10.33 -20.67 5.19
N GLU A 23 -10.01 -21.93 5.49
CA GLU A 23 -10.21 -22.55 6.81
C GLU A 23 -8.92 -23.26 7.28
N ARG A 24 -8.87 -23.57 8.55
CA ARG A 24 -7.73 -24.30 9.12
C ARG A 24 -7.72 -25.74 8.65
N VAL A 25 -6.84 -26.07 7.74
CA VAL A 25 -6.69 -27.43 7.15
C VAL A 25 -5.93 -28.37 8.06
N SER A 26 -4.95 -27.89 8.81
CA SER A 26 -4.14 -28.68 9.75
C SER A 26 -3.59 -27.83 10.89
N SER A 27 -2.90 -28.47 11.84
CA SER A 27 -2.22 -27.77 12.94
C SER A 27 -1.07 -26.86 12.48
N GLU A 28 -0.54 -27.06 11.28
CA GLU A 28 0.53 -26.25 10.71
C GLU A 28 0.05 -24.92 10.09
N PHE A 29 -1.28 -24.77 9.95
CA PHE A 29 -1.86 -23.54 9.47
C PHE A 29 -2.15 -22.59 10.63
N TYR A 30 -1.69 -21.35 10.47
CA TYR A 30 -1.88 -20.25 11.41
C TYR A 30 -2.81 -19.19 10.78
N PRO A 31 -3.61 -18.52 11.61
CA PRO A 31 -4.45 -17.45 11.09
C PRO A 31 -3.58 -16.31 10.55
N LEU A 32 -4.05 -15.65 9.49
CA LEU A 32 -3.42 -14.42 9.03
C LEU A 32 -3.31 -13.42 10.17
N GLU A 33 -2.10 -12.95 10.46
CA GLU A 33 -1.81 -12.04 11.57
C GLU A 33 -2.71 -10.79 11.56
N ALA A 34 -2.98 -10.24 10.37
CA ALA A 34 -3.86 -9.09 10.19
C ALA A 34 -5.32 -9.34 10.63
N THR A 35 -5.72 -10.59 10.79
CA THR A 35 -7.07 -10.95 11.28
C THR A 35 -7.11 -11.27 12.78
N VAL A 36 -5.97 -11.41 13.43
CA VAL A 36 -5.89 -11.70 14.87
C VAL A 36 -6.10 -10.40 15.66
N LYS A 37 -7.01 -10.42 16.62
CA LYS A 37 -7.20 -9.28 17.52
C LYS A 37 -6.15 -9.32 18.64
N ALA A 38 -5.47 -8.19 18.82
CA ALA A 38 -4.48 -8.06 19.88
C ALA A 38 -5.08 -8.10 21.31
N SER A 39 -6.38 -7.85 21.45
CA SER A 39 -7.04 -7.79 22.76
C SER A 39 -7.28 -9.16 23.40
N ASP A 40 -7.57 -10.17 22.61
CA ASP A 40 -8.02 -11.48 23.07
C ASP A 40 -7.51 -12.65 22.23
N ASN A 41 -6.65 -12.37 21.24
CA ASN A 41 -6.13 -13.31 20.25
C ASN A 41 -7.22 -14.06 19.44
N SER A 42 -8.46 -13.58 19.46
CA SER A 42 -9.51 -14.14 18.62
C SER A 42 -9.28 -13.81 17.15
N VAL A 43 -9.69 -14.73 16.29
CA VAL A 43 -9.54 -14.56 14.83
C VAL A 43 -10.82 -14.01 14.23
N ARG A 44 -10.68 -12.95 13.44
CA ARG A 44 -11.78 -12.38 12.64
C ARG A 44 -11.86 -13.13 11.32
N SER A 45 -13.08 -13.33 10.83
CA SER A 45 -13.30 -13.90 9.49
C SER A 45 -12.95 -12.96 8.34
N PHE A 46 -12.70 -11.68 8.63
CA PHE A 46 -12.35 -10.68 7.64
C PHE A 46 -11.50 -9.56 8.23
N MET A 47 -10.84 -8.83 7.36
CA MET A 47 -10.17 -7.58 7.67
C MET A 47 -10.69 -6.44 6.78
N ILE A 48 -10.54 -5.21 7.26
CA ILE A 48 -10.92 -4.01 6.52
C ILE A 48 -9.70 -3.13 6.42
N HIS A 49 -9.34 -2.76 5.19
CA HIS A 49 -8.30 -1.78 4.94
C HIS A 49 -8.79 -0.65 4.03
N ALA A 50 -8.12 0.48 4.16
CA ALA A 50 -8.39 1.65 3.35
C ALA A 50 -8.02 1.38 1.88
N LYS A 51 -8.84 1.85 0.94
CA LYS A 51 -8.54 1.81 -0.49
C LYS A 51 -7.59 2.92 -0.90
N TYR A 52 -7.70 4.07 -0.26
CA TYR A 52 -6.93 5.27 -0.58
C TYR A 52 -6.10 5.70 0.63
N ALA A 53 -5.05 6.48 0.39
CA ALA A 53 -4.32 7.16 1.44
C ALA A 53 -5.25 8.04 2.28
N ALA A 54 -4.88 8.27 3.54
CA ALA A 54 -5.69 9.05 4.46
C ALA A 54 -5.72 10.53 4.04
N GLY A 55 -6.92 11.05 3.89
CA GLY A 55 -7.20 12.46 3.68
C GLY A 55 -8.26 12.97 4.63
N TYR A 56 -8.42 14.29 4.75
CA TYR A 56 -9.48 14.88 5.55
C TYR A 56 -10.81 14.89 4.81
N GLY A 57 -11.85 14.36 5.44
CA GLY A 57 -13.23 14.50 4.97
C GLY A 57 -13.81 15.87 5.25
N ALA A 58 -15.01 16.12 4.73
CA ALA A 58 -15.76 17.35 5.01
C ALA A 58 -16.09 17.52 6.50
N ASP A 59 -16.10 16.43 7.26
CA ASP A 59 -16.27 16.38 8.71
C ASP A 59 -14.97 16.66 9.49
N GLY A 60 -13.88 17.01 8.82
CA GLY A 60 -12.57 17.26 9.40
C GLY A 60 -11.84 16.03 9.95
N LYS A 61 -12.39 14.82 9.76
CA LYS A 61 -11.78 13.58 10.25
C LYS A 61 -11.06 12.84 9.13
N LEU A 62 -10.02 12.09 9.49
CA LEU A 62 -9.30 11.25 8.52
C LEU A 62 -10.22 10.15 7.94
N GLY A 63 -10.05 9.87 6.67
CA GLY A 63 -10.76 8.82 5.96
C GLY A 63 -10.01 8.38 4.70
N SER A 64 -10.44 7.26 4.14
CA SER A 64 -9.97 6.76 2.85
C SER A 64 -10.79 7.43 1.74
N LEU A 65 -10.26 8.52 1.20
CA LEU A 65 -10.98 9.38 0.26
C LEU A 65 -10.24 9.48 -1.07
N SER A 66 -10.95 9.24 -2.16
CA SER A 66 -10.40 9.42 -3.51
C SER A 66 -10.13 10.89 -3.78
N GLY A 67 -8.96 11.21 -4.30
CA GLY A 67 -8.57 12.57 -4.68
C GLY A 67 -8.27 13.52 -3.51
N ALA A 68 -8.36 13.06 -2.26
CA ALA A 68 -7.96 13.88 -1.12
C ALA A 68 -6.43 13.91 -0.99
N ALA A 69 -5.89 15.08 -0.67
CA ALA A 69 -4.48 15.21 -0.34
C ALA A 69 -4.13 14.35 0.89
N CYS A 70 -2.95 13.72 0.88
CA CYS A 70 -2.50 12.93 2.01
C CYS A 70 -2.34 13.83 3.25
N ALA A 71 -3.13 13.54 4.28
CA ALA A 71 -3.16 14.33 5.50
C ALA A 71 -2.07 13.95 6.50
N ILE A 72 -1.41 12.81 6.31
CA ILE A 72 -0.44 12.28 7.27
C ILE A 72 0.97 12.62 6.79
N ARG A 73 1.38 13.88 6.97
CA ARG A 73 2.74 14.35 6.71
C ARG A 73 3.28 15.05 7.97
N ALA A 74 4.52 14.74 8.34
CA ALA A 74 5.21 15.36 9.48
C ALA A 74 4.41 15.34 10.80
N ILE A 75 3.66 14.26 11.05
CA ILE A 75 2.83 14.09 12.23
C ILE A 75 3.40 12.95 13.07
N SER A 76 3.48 13.14 14.38
CA SER A 76 3.94 12.11 15.31
C SER A 76 3.03 10.86 15.29
N HIS A 77 3.58 9.70 15.59
CA HIS A 77 2.82 8.45 15.69
C HIS A 77 1.63 8.56 16.66
N ASN A 78 1.84 9.18 17.83
CA ASN A 78 0.77 9.35 18.81
C ASN A 78 -0.36 10.26 18.31
N SER A 79 -0.01 11.32 17.57
CA SER A 79 -1.00 12.18 16.93
C SER A 79 -1.79 11.44 15.87
N GLN A 80 -1.14 10.60 15.08
CA GLN A 80 -1.83 9.75 14.08
C GLN A 80 -2.85 8.81 14.74
N ILE A 81 -2.46 8.13 15.84
CA ILE A 81 -3.39 7.28 16.60
C ILE A 81 -4.61 8.07 17.07
N SER A 82 -4.39 9.26 17.64
CA SER A 82 -5.47 10.12 18.12
C SER A 82 -6.42 10.55 17.00
N MET A 83 -5.87 10.87 15.83
CA MET A 83 -6.65 11.26 14.65
C MET A 83 -7.51 10.11 14.12
N TRP A 84 -6.97 8.89 14.06
CA TRP A 84 -7.75 7.70 13.66
C TRP A 84 -8.89 7.41 14.62
N LYS A 85 -8.63 7.50 15.93
CA LYS A 85 -9.63 7.25 16.98
C LYS A 85 -10.81 8.22 16.96
N GLN A 86 -10.69 9.37 16.31
CA GLN A 86 -11.82 10.29 16.12
C GLN A 86 -12.98 9.67 15.31
N ARG A 87 -12.73 8.62 14.51
CA ARG A 87 -13.78 7.88 13.81
C ARG A 87 -14.36 6.72 14.61
N GLY A 88 -13.72 6.34 15.69
CA GLY A 88 -14.12 5.26 16.59
C GLY A 88 -12.91 4.49 17.10
N ALA A 89 -13.06 3.85 18.24
CA ALA A 89 -11.97 3.17 18.96
C ALA A 89 -11.31 2.04 18.12
N GLN A 90 -12.04 1.47 17.17
CA GLN A 90 -11.60 0.40 16.29
C GLN A 90 -10.79 0.86 15.08
N TYR A 91 -10.69 2.18 14.84
CA TYR A 91 -9.92 2.71 13.71
C TYR A 91 -8.46 2.88 14.10
N CYS A 92 -7.59 2.46 13.22
CA CYS A 92 -6.13 2.57 13.35
C CYS A 92 -5.47 2.84 12.00
N GLY A 93 -4.18 3.15 12.01
CA GLY A 93 -3.36 3.18 10.81
C GLY A 93 -3.06 1.77 10.28
N LYS A 94 -2.48 1.69 9.09
CA LYS A 94 -1.98 0.43 8.52
C LYS A 94 -0.89 -0.13 9.43
N SER A 95 -1.05 -1.38 9.86
CA SER A 95 -0.06 -2.11 10.64
C SER A 95 0.95 -2.84 9.75
N TYR A 96 2.01 -3.36 10.36
CA TYR A 96 2.95 -4.26 9.68
C TYR A 96 2.26 -5.54 9.18
N ALA A 97 1.36 -6.10 9.97
CA ALA A 97 0.57 -7.27 9.60
C ALA A 97 -0.30 -7.03 8.35
N ASP A 98 -0.90 -5.84 8.22
CA ASP A 98 -1.64 -5.46 7.00
C ASP A 98 -0.72 -5.40 5.78
N GLY A 99 0.52 -4.94 5.97
CA GLY A 99 1.54 -4.94 4.91
C GLY A 99 1.89 -6.36 4.48
N GLY A 100 2.22 -7.22 5.44
CA GLY A 100 2.54 -8.63 5.19
C GLY A 100 1.41 -9.39 4.50
N PHE A 101 0.16 -9.07 4.83
CA PHE A 101 -0.99 -9.62 4.11
C PHE A 101 -1.01 -9.24 2.62
N VAL A 102 -0.76 -7.98 2.30
CA VAL A 102 -0.72 -7.52 0.89
C VAL A 102 0.41 -8.21 0.13
N ASP A 103 1.58 -8.35 0.74
CA ASP A 103 2.72 -9.03 0.14
C ASP A 103 2.42 -10.51 -0.10
N LEU A 104 1.82 -11.19 0.88
CA LEU A 104 1.41 -12.59 0.76
C LEU A 104 0.42 -12.78 -0.40
N MET A 105 -0.62 -11.94 -0.49
CA MET A 105 -1.60 -12.01 -1.59
C MET A 105 -0.95 -11.75 -2.95
N PHE A 106 0.04 -10.87 -3.00
CA PHE A 106 0.82 -10.62 -4.20
C PHE A 106 1.60 -11.88 -4.62
N TRP A 107 2.31 -12.52 -3.68
CA TRP A 107 3.08 -13.73 -3.95
C TRP A 107 2.19 -14.90 -4.39
N LEU A 108 1.05 -15.10 -3.75
CA LEU A 108 0.07 -16.11 -4.14
C LEU A 108 -0.48 -15.87 -5.55
N LYS A 109 -0.74 -14.61 -5.90
CA LYS A 109 -1.28 -14.24 -7.21
C LYS A 109 -0.27 -14.42 -8.34
N TYR A 110 0.98 -14.06 -8.12
CA TYR A 110 1.98 -13.96 -9.19
C TYR A 110 3.05 -15.06 -9.14
N GLY A 111 3.16 -15.80 -8.05
CA GLY A 111 4.21 -16.80 -7.83
C GLY A 111 5.62 -16.23 -7.89
N ASP A 112 5.77 -14.94 -7.58
CA ASP A 112 7.03 -14.21 -7.71
C ASP A 112 7.25 -13.27 -6.52
N LYS A 113 8.39 -13.41 -5.85
CA LYS A 113 8.81 -12.51 -4.76
C LYS A 113 9.40 -11.20 -5.27
N ALA A 114 9.84 -11.17 -6.51
CA ALA A 114 10.40 -9.98 -7.15
C ALA A 114 9.25 -9.09 -7.66
N ASN A 115 8.59 -8.39 -6.75
CA ASN A 115 7.43 -7.54 -7.07
C ASN A 115 7.73 -6.49 -8.16
N ALA A 116 8.97 -5.99 -8.24
CA ALA A 116 9.41 -5.05 -9.26
C ALA A 116 9.31 -5.61 -10.69
N SER A 117 9.33 -6.94 -10.87
CA SER A 117 9.11 -7.59 -12.17
C SER A 117 7.65 -7.51 -12.64
N LYS A 118 6.71 -7.31 -11.72
CA LYS A 118 5.26 -7.31 -11.96
C LYS A 118 4.62 -5.94 -11.79
N MET A 119 5.16 -5.15 -10.86
CA MET A 119 4.68 -3.80 -10.56
C MET A 119 5.87 -2.89 -10.35
N GLN A 120 5.95 -1.84 -11.14
CA GLN A 120 6.92 -0.78 -10.87
C GLN A 120 6.49 0.00 -9.63
N GLY A 121 7.43 0.20 -8.71
CA GLY A 121 7.23 1.11 -7.60
C GLY A 121 7.08 2.56 -8.08
N CYS A 122 6.46 3.40 -7.29
CA CYS A 122 6.32 4.83 -7.58
C CYS A 122 7.65 5.60 -7.62
N ARG A 123 8.74 4.99 -7.23
CA ARG A 123 10.09 5.56 -7.25
C ARG A 123 11.08 4.60 -7.89
N SER A 124 11.17 4.64 -9.20
CA SER A 124 12.26 4.00 -9.92
C SER A 124 13.22 5.05 -10.45
N TYR A 125 14.46 5.04 -9.98
CA TYR A 125 15.51 5.91 -10.50
C TYR A 125 15.86 5.61 -11.97
N ALA A 126 15.52 4.44 -12.45
CA ALA A 126 15.72 4.06 -13.84
C ALA A 126 14.79 4.81 -14.80
N TYR A 127 13.74 5.44 -14.27
CA TYR A 127 12.72 6.12 -15.06
C TYR A 127 12.58 7.59 -14.63
N THR A 128 13.70 8.28 -14.53
CA THR A 128 13.74 9.73 -14.32
C THR A 128 13.91 10.42 -15.65
N TYR A 129 12.92 11.21 -16.07
CA TYR A 129 12.88 11.87 -17.37
C TYR A 129 12.80 13.37 -17.20
N ALA A 130 13.45 14.10 -18.09
CA ALA A 130 13.36 15.55 -18.13
C ALA A 130 12.06 15.99 -18.82
N ILE A 131 11.39 16.98 -18.25
CA ILE A 131 10.28 17.68 -18.91
C ILE A 131 10.84 18.46 -20.10
N THR A 132 10.29 18.23 -21.29
CA THR A 132 10.82 18.81 -22.52
C THR A 132 10.25 20.20 -22.84
N VAL A 133 9.08 20.52 -22.28
CA VAL A 133 8.41 21.81 -22.49
C VAL A 133 7.95 22.35 -21.14
N ALA A 134 8.42 23.54 -20.79
CA ALA A 134 7.94 24.25 -19.60
C ALA A 134 6.48 24.66 -19.80
N GLN A 135 5.66 24.42 -18.78
CA GLN A 135 4.25 24.78 -18.76
C GLN A 135 3.94 25.46 -17.42
N THR A 136 3.03 26.42 -17.45
CA THR A 136 2.53 27.10 -16.26
C THR A 136 1.06 26.76 -16.10
N ASP A 137 0.64 26.46 -14.86
CA ASP A 137 -0.73 26.09 -14.49
C ASP A 137 -1.33 24.92 -15.31
N ALA A 138 -0.49 24.03 -15.80
CA ALA A 138 -0.91 22.86 -16.55
C ALA A 138 -1.11 21.64 -15.64
N LYS A 139 -2.10 20.82 -15.98
CA LYS A 139 -2.36 19.52 -15.32
C LYS A 139 -1.66 18.35 -16.02
N SER A 140 -0.68 18.65 -16.83
CA SER A 140 0.07 17.68 -17.64
C SER A 140 1.53 18.08 -17.74
N VAL A 141 2.39 17.10 -17.96
CA VAL A 141 3.81 17.30 -18.28
C VAL A 141 4.09 16.73 -19.68
N ILE A 142 4.98 17.38 -20.42
CA ILE A 142 5.34 16.95 -21.77
C ILE A 142 6.73 16.31 -21.73
N LEU A 143 6.78 15.06 -22.13
CA LEU A 143 7.99 14.25 -22.27
C LEU A 143 8.26 13.95 -23.75
N THR A 144 9.44 13.43 -24.06
CA THR A 144 9.65 12.83 -25.39
C THR A 144 8.72 11.61 -25.57
N LYS A 145 8.41 11.27 -26.82
CA LYS A 145 7.59 10.09 -27.13
C LYS A 145 8.22 8.81 -26.58
N THR A 146 9.54 8.71 -26.62
CA THR A 146 10.32 7.57 -26.13
C THR A 146 10.20 7.44 -24.61
N ASP A 147 10.34 8.53 -23.88
CA ASP A 147 10.24 8.54 -22.42
C ASP A 147 8.82 8.25 -21.95
N ALA A 148 7.84 8.87 -22.59
CA ALA A 148 6.43 8.63 -22.30
C ALA A 148 6.01 7.16 -22.53
N ALA A 149 6.60 6.48 -23.52
CA ALA A 149 6.33 5.07 -23.80
C ALA A 149 6.81 4.11 -22.68
N ASN A 150 7.73 4.55 -21.83
CA ASN A 150 8.20 3.78 -20.69
C ASN A 150 7.30 3.93 -19.45
N LEU A 151 6.34 4.84 -19.47
CA LEU A 151 5.41 5.07 -18.37
C LEU A 151 4.13 4.25 -18.57
N VAL A 152 3.74 3.54 -17.53
CA VAL A 152 2.50 2.74 -17.55
C VAL A 152 1.34 3.63 -17.08
N VAL A 153 0.26 3.65 -17.86
CA VAL A 153 -0.96 4.40 -17.49
C VAL A 153 -1.49 3.91 -16.13
N GLY A 154 -1.73 4.84 -15.20
CA GLY A 154 -2.14 4.53 -13.83
C GLY A 154 -0.98 4.41 -12.83
N SER A 155 0.27 4.52 -13.26
CA SER A 155 1.40 4.60 -12.34
C SER A 155 1.42 5.94 -11.62
N ALA A 156 1.82 5.93 -10.35
CA ALA A 156 2.13 7.15 -9.63
C ALA A 156 3.43 7.77 -10.18
N ILE A 157 3.44 9.07 -10.36
CA ILE A 157 4.62 9.82 -10.79
C ILE A 157 4.91 10.95 -9.80
N ASP A 158 6.18 11.27 -9.63
CA ASP A 158 6.63 12.46 -8.93
C ASP A 158 7.11 13.48 -9.97
N VAL A 159 6.71 14.74 -9.82
CA VAL A 159 7.18 15.86 -10.66
C VAL A 159 7.90 16.86 -9.77
N GLY A 160 9.15 17.17 -10.08
CA GLY A 160 9.96 18.08 -9.29
C GLY A 160 11.23 18.51 -10.03
N ASP A 161 12.02 19.36 -9.41
CA ASP A 161 13.28 19.87 -9.95
C ASP A 161 14.48 18.91 -9.78
N GLY A 162 14.25 17.77 -9.10
CA GLY A 162 15.25 16.75 -8.83
C GLY A 162 16.19 17.10 -7.66
N SER A 163 16.12 18.28 -7.08
CA SER A 163 16.97 18.71 -5.97
C SER A 163 16.45 18.23 -4.62
N ASP A 164 15.14 18.13 -4.44
CA ASP A 164 14.49 17.63 -3.23
C ASP A 164 13.36 16.65 -3.57
N ARG A 165 13.68 15.38 -3.46
CA ARG A 165 12.74 14.28 -3.75
C ARG A 165 11.59 14.17 -2.74
N GLN A 166 11.69 14.86 -1.61
CA GLN A 166 10.63 14.85 -0.59
C GLN A 166 9.53 15.89 -0.88
N ASN A 167 9.85 16.89 -1.70
CA ASN A 167 8.95 17.97 -2.08
C ASN A 167 8.35 17.81 -3.49
N ALA A 168 8.63 16.69 -4.15
CA ALA A 168 7.97 16.39 -5.42
C ALA A 168 6.46 16.29 -5.23
N SER A 169 5.70 16.99 -6.06
CA SER A 169 4.25 16.83 -6.10
C SER A 169 3.92 15.48 -6.71
N SER A 170 3.17 14.65 -5.97
CA SER A 170 2.61 13.41 -6.49
C SER A 170 1.21 13.68 -7.05
N TYR A 171 0.99 13.29 -8.28
CA TYR A 171 -0.28 13.40 -8.99
C TYR A 171 -0.91 12.03 -9.25
#